data_7cbe0a0ea630c51bf8da865ae49a5474
#
_entry.id   7cbe0a0ea630c51bf8da865ae49a5474
#
_cell.length_a   1.000
_cell.length_b   1.000
_cell.length_c   1.000
_cell.angle_alpha   90.00
_cell.angle_beta   90.00
_cell.angle_gamma   90.00
#
_symmetry.space_group_name_H-M   'P 1'
#
loop_
_entity.id
_entity.type
_entity.pdbx_description
1 polymer ?
#
loop_
_entity_poly.entity_id
_entity_poly.type
_entity_poly.pdbx_seq_one_letter_code
_entity_poly.pdbx_strand_id
1 'polypeptide(L)'
;MSMEDRLLPALSGLTGTLRRLEEENRGIVKTGRTHLQDATPIGFSQEISGWREMTEKGKSMIEASLPGLRELALGGTAVGTGLNTPRGFSEEAIKILSELTDKPFIPEKNKFHGLSSRDALVFAHGALKALAANMMKMANDIRWLASGPRCGLGEITIPENEPGSSIMPGKVNPTQCEAMTMIAVQVMGNDTAVGLAASQGNFELNVFMPVCIYNFLQSVNLLADGTDSFCKNCVSGIKANRERMDWNLHNSLMLVTALNPYIGYDNG
;
A
#
# COMPACT_ATOMS: atom_id res chain seq x y z
N MET A 1 -5.18 -16.79 -2.04
CA MET A 1 -4.56 -16.88 -3.38
C MET A 1 -4.03 -15.53 -3.85
N SER A 2 -4.75 -14.65 -4.51
CA SER A 2 -4.15 -13.41 -5.10
C SER A 2 -3.41 -12.53 -4.10
N MET A 3 -3.87 -12.38 -2.86
CA MET A 3 -3.15 -11.62 -1.83
C MET A 3 -1.84 -12.30 -1.44
N GLU A 4 -1.87 -13.59 -1.14
CA GLU A 4 -0.72 -14.36 -0.66
C GLU A 4 0.32 -14.62 -1.76
N ASP A 5 -0.16 -14.90 -2.98
CA ASP A 5 0.70 -15.39 -4.07
C ASP A 5 1.24 -14.26 -4.96
N ARG A 6 0.64 -13.05 -4.90
CA ARG A 6 1.03 -11.90 -5.71
C ARG A 6 1.33 -10.65 -4.88
N LEU A 7 0.39 -10.18 -4.05
CA LEU A 7 0.54 -8.90 -3.36
C LEU A 7 1.60 -8.97 -2.24
N LEU A 8 1.57 -9.98 -1.37
CA LEU A 8 2.55 -10.11 -0.29
C LEU A 8 3.99 -10.28 -0.80
N PRO A 9 4.26 -11.07 -1.86
CA PRO A 9 5.57 -11.11 -2.50
C PRO A 9 6.01 -9.75 -3.07
N ALA A 10 5.14 -9.01 -3.76
CA ALA A 10 5.45 -7.68 -4.29
C ALA A 10 5.82 -6.69 -3.18
N LEU A 11 5.06 -6.68 -2.08
CA LEU A 11 5.37 -5.86 -0.89
C LEU A 11 6.70 -6.27 -0.25
N SER A 12 7.00 -7.55 -0.20
CA SER A 12 8.30 -8.04 0.32
C SER A 12 9.46 -7.57 -0.55
N GLY A 13 9.29 -7.57 -1.87
CA GLY A 13 10.26 -7.04 -2.83
C GLY A 13 10.49 -5.53 -2.63
N LEU A 14 9.42 -4.75 -2.51
CA LEU A 14 9.51 -3.31 -2.25
C LEU A 14 10.18 -3.03 -0.91
N THR A 15 9.81 -3.74 0.16
CA THR A 15 10.43 -3.61 1.49
C THR A 15 11.93 -3.90 1.43
N GLY A 16 12.35 -4.95 0.73
CA GLY A 16 13.77 -5.29 0.54
C GLY A 16 14.52 -4.21 -0.22
N THR A 17 13.91 -3.63 -1.25
CA THR A 17 14.49 -2.52 -2.03
C THR A 17 14.63 -1.25 -1.19
N LEU A 18 13.60 -0.89 -0.41
CA LEU A 18 13.65 0.27 0.49
C LEU A 18 14.72 0.09 1.59
N ARG A 19 14.87 -1.12 2.13
CA ARG A 19 15.92 -1.41 3.12
C ARG A 19 17.32 -1.21 2.54
N ARG A 20 17.56 -1.69 1.32
CA ARG A 20 18.83 -1.46 0.64
C ARG A 20 19.06 0.04 0.41
N LEU A 21 18.05 0.76 -0.07
CA LEU A 21 18.13 2.20 -0.33
C LEU A 21 18.39 2.98 0.97
N GLU A 22 17.79 2.58 2.09
CA GLU A 22 18.05 3.14 3.43
C GLU A 22 19.53 2.99 3.83
N GLU A 23 20.11 1.79 3.65
CA GLU A 23 21.52 1.54 3.94
C GLU A 23 22.47 2.35 3.05
N GLU A 24 22.23 2.39 1.74
CA GLU A 24 23.05 3.10 0.77
C GLU A 24 23.08 4.62 0.99
N ASN A 25 22.06 5.16 1.66
CA ASN A 25 21.93 6.60 1.91
C ASN A 25 22.20 6.99 3.37
N ARG A 26 22.81 6.12 4.18
CA ARG A 26 23.24 6.46 5.52
C ARG A 26 24.24 7.62 5.51
N GLY A 27 24.08 8.52 6.48
CA GLY A 27 24.96 9.70 6.65
C GLY A 27 24.66 10.86 5.72
N ILE A 28 23.69 10.75 4.80
CA ILE A 28 23.23 11.88 4.02
C ILE A 28 22.22 12.66 4.86
N VAL A 29 22.53 13.92 5.15
CA VAL A 29 21.65 14.83 5.88
C VAL A 29 21.01 15.79 4.88
N LYS A 30 19.72 16.09 5.06
CA LYS A 30 18.96 17.00 4.21
C LYS A 30 18.02 17.86 5.05
N THR A 31 17.44 18.89 4.45
CA THR A 31 16.36 19.66 5.06
C THR A 31 15.12 18.75 5.19
N GLY A 32 14.62 18.58 6.42
CA GLY A 32 13.29 18.00 6.65
C GLY A 32 12.20 18.98 6.20
N ARG A 33 11.01 18.47 5.90
CA ARG A 33 9.87 19.31 5.53
C ARG A 33 8.59 18.83 6.20
N THR A 34 7.83 19.79 6.73
CA THR A 34 6.45 19.61 7.17
C THR A 34 5.60 20.69 6.51
N HIS A 35 4.39 20.37 6.09
CA HIS A 35 3.53 21.29 5.32
C HIS A 35 4.19 21.82 4.01
N LEU A 36 5.14 21.10 3.44
CA LEU A 36 6.04 21.51 2.36
C LEU A 36 6.93 22.72 2.70
N GLN A 37 6.99 23.13 3.96
CA GLN A 37 7.89 24.17 4.44
C GLN A 37 9.15 23.57 5.05
N ASP A 38 10.24 24.33 5.04
CA ASP A 38 11.51 23.92 5.64
C ASP A 38 11.33 23.63 7.13
N ALA A 39 11.92 22.52 7.57
CA ALA A 39 11.92 22.06 8.95
C ALA A 39 13.35 21.69 9.38
N THR A 40 13.48 21.12 10.56
CA THR A 40 14.77 20.69 11.09
C THR A 40 15.45 19.64 10.21
N PRO A 41 16.79 19.54 10.24
CA PRO A 41 17.52 18.54 9.51
C PRO A 41 17.07 17.11 9.82
N ILE A 42 17.10 16.25 8.77
CA ILE A 42 16.79 14.82 8.86
C ILE A 42 17.79 14.02 8.04
N GLY A 43 18.11 12.80 8.43
CA GLY A 43 18.83 11.87 7.58
C GLY A 43 17.94 11.38 6.44
N PHE A 44 18.46 11.36 5.19
CA PHE A 44 17.69 10.82 4.07
C PHE A 44 17.34 9.35 4.27
N SER A 45 18.23 8.57 4.89
CA SER A 45 17.94 7.21 5.32
C SER A 45 16.76 7.11 6.30
N GLN A 46 16.57 8.10 7.17
CA GLN A 46 15.44 8.15 8.10
C GLN A 46 14.12 8.40 7.36
N GLU A 47 14.11 9.26 6.35
CA GLU A 47 12.94 9.48 5.48
C GLU A 47 12.55 8.18 4.74
N ILE A 48 13.55 7.48 4.17
CA ILE A 48 13.36 6.18 3.50
C ILE A 48 12.85 5.12 4.49
N SER A 49 13.35 5.11 5.73
CA SER A 49 12.88 4.19 6.77
C SER A 49 11.40 4.35 7.07
N GLY A 50 10.88 5.59 6.99
CA GLY A 50 9.45 5.88 7.11
C GLY A 50 8.65 5.21 6.00
N TRP A 51 9.10 5.28 4.73
CA TRP A 51 8.45 4.60 3.61
C TRP A 51 8.49 3.08 3.75
N ARG A 52 9.62 2.54 4.21
CA ARG A 52 9.76 1.10 4.48
C ARG A 52 8.77 0.65 5.55
N GLU A 53 8.68 1.36 6.66
CA GLU A 53 7.75 1.04 7.76
C GLU A 53 6.28 1.08 7.31
N MET A 54 5.89 2.06 6.47
CA MET A 54 4.55 2.10 5.87
C MET A 54 4.23 0.84 5.08
N THR A 55 5.21 0.32 4.33
CA THR A 55 5.05 -0.92 3.54
C THR A 55 4.95 -2.15 4.45
N GLU A 56 5.81 -2.25 5.46
CA GLU A 56 5.82 -3.35 6.43
C GLU A 56 4.51 -3.40 7.24
N LYS A 57 4.02 -2.25 7.71
CA LYS A 57 2.73 -2.15 8.42
C LYS A 57 1.56 -2.52 7.50
N GLY A 58 1.58 -2.05 6.25
CA GLY A 58 0.57 -2.44 5.26
C GLY A 58 0.54 -3.96 5.04
N LYS A 59 1.71 -4.58 4.91
CA LYS A 59 1.83 -6.04 4.80
C LYS A 59 1.25 -6.75 6.03
N SER A 60 1.61 -6.32 7.23
CA SER A 60 1.10 -6.92 8.48
C SER A 60 -0.41 -6.81 8.62
N MET A 61 -1.02 -5.68 8.24
CA MET A 61 -2.48 -5.51 8.24
C MET A 61 -3.16 -6.48 7.26
N ILE A 62 -2.58 -6.68 6.08
CA ILE A 62 -3.09 -7.64 5.09
C ILE A 62 -3.00 -9.07 5.65
N GLU A 63 -1.86 -9.47 6.21
CA GLU A 63 -1.67 -10.79 6.83
C GLU A 63 -2.66 -11.04 7.96
N ALA A 64 -2.94 -10.03 8.80
CA ALA A 64 -3.92 -10.12 9.88
C ALA A 64 -5.37 -10.32 9.39
N SER A 65 -5.68 -9.96 8.15
CA SER A 65 -7.01 -10.14 7.56
C SER A 65 -7.25 -11.53 6.96
N LEU A 66 -6.19 -12.30 6.67
CA LEU A 66 -6.29 -13.59 6.00
C LEU A 66 -7.12 -14.64 6.74
N PRO A 67 -7.04 -14.77 8.09
CA PRO A 67 -7.82 -15.77 8.81
C PRO A 67 -9.32 -15.70 8.53
N GLY A 68 -9.92 -14.50 8.56
CA GLY A 68 -11.36 -14.33 8.28
C GLY A 68 -11.76 -14.69 6.85
N LEU A 69 -10.85 -14.50 5.88
CA LEU A 69 -11.10 -14.89 4.47
C LEU A 69 -11.01 -16.41 4.25
N ARG A 70 -10.50 -17.17 5.21
CA ARG A 70 -10.35 -18.62 5.14
C ARG A 70 -11.54 -19.38 5.71
N GLU A 71 -12.45 -18.70 6.39
CA GLU A 71 -13.68 -19.28 6.92
C GLU A 71 -14.75 -19.35 5.82
N LEU A 72 -15.28 -20.55 5.57
CA LEU A 72 -16.20 -20.80 4.47
C LEU A 72 -17.56 -21.30 4.97
N ALA A 73 -18.65 -20.65 4.56
CA ALA A 73 -20.02 -21.09 4.82
C ALA A 73 -20.49 -22.26 3.94
N LEU A 74 -19.53 -22.90 3.24
CA LEU A 74 -19.83 -24.03 2.36
C LEU A 74 -20.58 -25.14 3.09
N GLY A 75 -21.63 -25.67 2.47
CA GLY A 75 -22.53 -26.66 3.08
C GLY A 75 -23.68 -26.07 3.89
N GLY A 76 -23.77 -24.72 4.03
CA GLY A 76 -24.91 -24.06 4.67
C GLY A 76 -26.22 -24.17 3.89
N THR A 77 -26.14 -24.47 2.60
CA THR A 77 -27.28 -24.57 1.67
C THR A 77 -28.08 -23.27 1.55
N ALA A 78 -29.40 -23.33 1.51
CA ALA A 78 -30.25 -22.18 1.24
C ALA A 78 -30.18 -21.09 2.32
N VAL A 79 -30.20 -21.47 3.60
CA VAL A 79 -30.37 -20.53 4.72
C VAL A 79 -29.40 -20.78 5.88
N GLY A 80 -28.39 -21.63 5.70
CA GLY A 80 -27.39 -21.90 6.73
C GLY A 80 -27.60 -23.19 7.54
N THR A 81 -28.72 -23.88 7.35
CA THR A 81 -29.08 -25.08 8.12
C THR A 81 -28.41 -26.37 7.62
N GLY A 82 -27.84 -26.36 6.39
CA GLY A 82 -27.28 -27.55 5.77
C GLY A 82 -28.36 -28.58 5.35
N LEU A 83 -29.61 -28.14 5.14
CA LEU A 83 -30.71 -29.01 4.75
C LEU A 83 -30.36 -29.84 3.50
N ASN A 84 -30.61 -31.15 3.58
CA ASN A 84 -30.36 -32.15 2.51
C ASN A 84 -28.89 -32.39 2.18
N THR A 85 -27.92 -31.93 2.97
CA THR A 85 -26.51 -32.31 2.81
C THR A 85 -26.20 -33.61 3.59
N PRO A 86 -25.33 -34.48 3.07
CA PRO A 86 -24.77 -35.58 3.81
C PRO A 86 -24.05 -35.11 5.08
N ARG A 87 -24.03 -35.93 6.10
CA ARG A 87 -23.25 -35.64 7.31
C ARG A 87 -21.76 -35.53 6.98
N GLY A 88 -21.10 -34.48 7.44
CA GLY A 88 -19.66 -34.24 7.18
C GLY A 88 -19.35 -33.62 5.82
N PHE A 89 -20.38 -33.28 5.03
CA PHE A 89 -20.18 -32.70 3.68
C PHE A 89 -19.33 -31.40 3.72
N SER A 90 -19.64 -30.51 4.63
CA SER A 90 -18.94 -29.22 4.73
C SER A 90 -17.44 -29.40 4.99
N GLU A 91 -17.12 -30.23 5.96
CA GLU A 91 -15.76 -30.52 6.39
C GLU A 91 -14.95 -31.18 5.27
N GLU A 92 -15.51 -32.19 4.63
CA GLU A 92 -14.81 -32.92 3.56
C GLU A 92 -14.63 -32.06 2.31
N ALA A 93 -15.65 -31.30 1.91
CA ALA A 93 -15.56 -30.41 0.76
C ALA A 93 -14.52 -29.30 0.98
N ILE A 94 -14.45 -28.72 2.17
CA ILE A 94 -13.47 -27.68 2.52
C ILE A 94 -12.07 -28.25 2.62
N LYS A 95 -11.90 -29.47 3.13
CA LYS A 95 -10.63 -30.18 3.15
C LYS A 95 -10.09 -30.41 1.71
N ILE A 96 -10.91 -30.91 0.81
CA ILE A 96 -10.57 -31.09 -0.60
C ILE A 96 -10.19 -29.74 -1.24
N LEU A 97 -10.95 -28.68 -0.97
CA LEU A 97 -10.63 -27.34 -1.45
C LEU A 97 -9.28 -26.84 -0.94
N SER A 98 -8.98 -27.12 0.33
CA SER A 98 -7.68 -26.74 0.93
C SER A 98 -6.52 -27.52 0.27
N GLU A 99 -6.68 -28.80 0.00
CA GLU A 99 -5.70 -29.62 -0.70
C GLU A 99 -5.48 -29.15 -2.14
N LEU A 100 -6.57 -28.87 -2.88
CA LEU A 100 -6.49 -28.38 -4.27
C LEU A 100 -5.83 -27.01 -4.43
N THR A 101 -5.94 -26.17 -3.42
CA THR A 101 -5.47 -24.77 -3.49
C THR A 101 -4.19 -24.52 -2.71
N ASP A 102 -3.75 -25.49 -1.93
CA ASP A 102 -2.67 -25.34 -0.94
C ASP A 102 -2.91 -24.13 0.01
N LYS A 103 -4.18 -23.96 0.42
CA LYS A 103 -4.58 -22.90 1.37
C LYS A 103 -5.42 -23.49 2.49
N PRO A 104 -5.17 -23.08 3.76
CA PRO A 104 -5.83 -23.69 4.92
C PRO A 104 -7.21 -23.09 5.14
N PHE A 105 -8.18 -23.48 4.31
CA PHE A 105 -9.59 -23.13 4.52
C PHE A 105 -10.18 -23.94 5.67
N ILE A 106 -11.11 -23.33 6.40
CA ILE A 106 -11.82 -23.96 7.51
C ILE A 106 -13.34 -23.72 7.39
N PRO A 107 -14.16 -24.63 7.94
CA PRO A 107 -15.59 -24.40 8.01
C PRO A 107 -15.94 -23.21 8.91
N GLU A 108 -16.76 -22.30 8.42
CA GLU A 108 -17.35 -21.25 9.24
C GLU A 108 -18.16 -21.86 10.40
N LYS A 109 -17.92 -21.37 11.62
CA LYS A 109 -18.63 -21.86 12.82
C LYS A 109 -20.11 -21.55 12.78
N ASN A 110 -20.49 -20.41 12.25
CA ASN A 110 -21.87 -19.97 12.12
C ASN A 110 -22.18 -19.71 10.63
N LYS A 111 -22.76 -20.68 9.95
CA LYS A 111 -23.07 -20.57 8.52
C LYS A 111 -24.18 -19.54 8.23
N PHE A 112 -25.02 -19.19 9.21
CA PHE A 112 -25.97 -18.09 9.05
C PHE A 112 -25.26 -16.75 8.91
N HIS A 113 -24.22 -16.52 9.71
CA HIS A 113 -23.33 -15.37 9.57
C HIS A 113 -22.63 -15.38 8.21
N GLY A 114 -21.95 -16.46 7.87
CA GLY A 114 -21.15 -16.53 6.65
C GLY A 114 -21.95 -16.41 5.34
N LEU A 115 -23.27 -16.70 5.33
CA LEU A 115 -24.16 -16.49 4.19
C LEU A 115 -24.66 -15.03 4.11
N SER A 116 -24.90 -14.38 5.24
CA SER A 116 -25.51 -13.06 5.30
C SER A 116 -24.53 -11.90 5.48
N SER A 117 -23.34 -12.13 6.06
CA SER A 117 -22.30 -11.11 6.23
C SER A 117 -21.20 -11.20 5.17
N ARG A 118 -20.54 -10.06 4.93
CA ARG A 118 -19.33 -9.94 4.10
C ARG A 118 -18.23 -9.17 4.84
N ASP A 119 -18.29 -9.16 6.16
CA ASP A 119 -17.40 -8.41 7.04
C ASP A 119 -15.92 -8.78 6.87
N ALA A 120 -15.59 -10.06 6.64
CA ALA A 120 -14.24 -10.50 6.36
C ALA A 120 -13.66 -9.81 5.08
N LEU A 121 -14.48 -9.64 4.02
CA LEU A 121 -14.08 -8.92 2.82
C LEU A 121 -13.92 -7.42 3.10
N VAL A 122 -14.80 -6.82 3.89
CA VAL A 122 -14.70 -5.40 4.28
C VAL A 122 -13.43 -5.16 5.10
N PHE A 123 -13.17 -6.01 6.09
CA PHE A 123 -11.96 -5.89 6.91
C PHE A 123 -10.68 -6.03 6.07
N ALA A 124 -10.62 -7.03 5.21
CA ALA A 124 -9.47 -7.23 4.33
C ALA A 124 -9.32 -6.09 3.32
N HIS A 125 -10.42 -5.57 2.76
CA HIS A 125 -10.37 -4.42 1.86
C HIS A 125 -9.95 -3.13 2.58
N GLY A 126 -10.34 -2.95 3.84
CA GLY A 126 -9.85 -1.88 4.71
C GLY A 126 -8.32 -1.90 4.86
N ALA A 127 -7.71 -3.11 4.97
CA ALA A 127 -6.25 -3.26 4.96
C ALA A 127 -5.63 -2.86 3.61
N LEU A 128 -6.27 -3.22 2.49
CA LEU A 128 -5.84 -2.79 1.14
C LEU A 128 -5.93 -1.27 0.99
N LYS A 129 -6.99 -0.65 1.49
CA LYS A 129 -7.14 0.82 1.49
C LYS A 129 -6.05 1.51 2.32
N ALA A 130 -5.73 0.99 3.51
CA ALA A 130 -4.67 1.53 4.35
C ALA A 130 -3.30 1.46 3.64
N LEU A 131 -3.01 0.32 2.99
CA LEU A 131 -1.82 0.20 2.13
C LEU A 131 -1.84 1.21 0.99
N ALA A 132 -2.96 1.34 0.27
CA ALA A 132 -3.10 2.28 -0.85
C ALA A 132 -2.83 3.73 -0.41
N ALA A 133 -3.31 4.14 0.77
CA ALA A 133 -3.05 5.47 1.33
C ALA A 133 -1.55 5.69 1.59
N ASN A 134 -0.86 4.70 2.14
CA ASN A 134 0.58 4.73 2.37
C ASN A 134 1.37 4.79 1.05
N MET A 135 0.98 4.01 0.05
CA MET A 135 1.61 4.01 -1.27
C MET A 135 1.41 5.34 -2.00
N MET A 136 0.23 5.96 -1.90
CA MET A 136 -0.04 7.30 -2.43
C MET A 136 0.87 8.34 -1.78
N LYS A 137 1.01 8.30 -0.46
CA LYS A 137 1.88 9.21 0.29
C LYS A 137 3.34 9.05 -0.15
N MET A 138 3.85 7.83 -0.21
CA MET A 138 5.21 7.53 -0.66
C MET A 138 5.46 8.01 -2.09
N ALA A 139 4.55 7.71 -3.02
CA ALA A 139 4.65 8.14 -4.40
C ALA A 139 4.66 9.67 -4.55
N ASN A 140 3.86 10.38 -3.75
CA ASN A 140 3.84 11.84 -3.73
C ASN A 140 5.14 12.41 -3.17
N ASP A 141 5.71 11.87 -2.09
CA ASP A 141 7.00 12.32 -1.57
C ASP A 141 8.11 12.16 -2.63
N ILE A 142 8.18 10.99 -3.26
CA ILE A 142 9.20 10.71 -4.28
C ILE A 142 9.09 11.69 -5.45
N ARG A 143 7.87 11.95 -5.97
CA ARG A 143 7.72 12.90 -7.09
C ARG A 143 8.00 14.35 -6.67
N TRP A 144 7.71 14.74 -5.41
CA TRP A 144 8.11 16.06 -4.90
C TRP A 144 9.63 16.18 -4.81
N LEU A 145 10.32 15.20 -4.21
CA LEU A 145 11.78 15.21 -4.08
C LEU A 145 12.47 15.18 -5.44
N ALA A 146 11.90 14.52 -6.45
CA ALA A 146 12.40 14.45 -7.81
C ALA A 146 11.99 15.63 -8.71
N SER A 147 11.16 16.56 -8.21
CA SER A 147 10.59 17.64 -9.02
C SER A 147 11.63 18.58 -9.60
N GLY A 148 11.41 19.04 -10.80
CA GLY A 148 12.25 19.97 -11.52
C GLY A 148 12.94 19.33 -12.73
N PRO A 149 14.22 19.00 -12.68
CA PRO A 149 15.17 19.02 -11.55
C PRO A 149 15.82 20.37 -11.25
N ARG A 150 15.74 21.37 -12.16
CA ARG A 150 16.41 22.67 -11.99
C ARG A 150 15.58 23.69 -11.20
N CYS A 151 14.27 23.73 -11.47
CA CYS A 151 13.35 24.73 -10.89
C CYS A 151 12.41 24.13 -9.84
N GLY A 152 12.64 22.90 -9.39
CA GLY A 152 11.94 22.22 -8.31
C GLY A 152 12.87 21.83 -7.18
N LEU A 153 12.46 20.85 -6.35
CA LEU A 153 13.30 20.39 -5.24
C LEU A 153 14.59 19.73 -5.73
N GLY A 154 14.51 18.80 -6.67
CA GLY A 154 15.65 18.15 -7.29
C GLY A 154 16.59 17.43 -6.33
N GLU A 155 16.09 16.99 -5.16
CA GLU A 155 16.90 16.31 -4.12
C GLU A 155 17.20 14.85 -4.43
N ILE A 156 16.39 14.23 -5.31
CA ILE A 156 16.63 12.89 -5.83
C ILE A 156 16.46 12.85 -7.33
N THR A 157 17.03 11.83 -7.97
CA THR A 157 16.70 11.43 -9.34
C THR A 157 16.01 10.07 -9.32
N ILE A 158 15.11 9.86 -10.26
CA ILE A 158 14.39 8.61 -10.51
C ILE A 158 14.69 8.12 -11.92
N PRO A 159 14.49 6.82 -12.24
CA PRO A 159 14.70 6.30 -13.59
C PRO A 159 13.84 7.01 -14.65
N GLU A 160 14.47 7.23 -15.79
CA GLU A 160 13.82 7.75 -16.99
C GLU A 160 13.24 6.58 -17.78
N ASN A 161 11.94 6.30 -17.61
CA ASN A 161 11.30 5.15 -18.24
C ASN A 161 10.80 5.45 -19.65
N GLU A 162 10.45 6.71 -19.92
CA GLU A 162 9.83 7.13 -21.18
C GLU A 162 9.98 8.63 -21.43
N PRO A 163 9.93 9.09 -22.68
CA PRO A 163 9.89 10.52 -23.01
C PRO A 163 8.64 11.18 -22.39
N GLY A 164 8.82 12.25 -21.62
CA GLY A 164 7.74 12.92 -20.91
C GLY A 164 6.94 13.93 -21.73
N SER A 165 7.40 14.27 -22.95
CA SER A 165 6.78 15.29 -23.80
C SER A 165 7.24 15.17 -25.24
N SER A 166 6.35 15.38 -26.20
CA SER A 166 6.68 15.46 -27.63
C SER A 166 7.21 16.84 -28.05
N ILE A 167 7.01 17.88 -27.22
CA ILE A 167 7.37 19.27 -27.54
C ILE A 167 8.43 19.88 -26.62
N MET A 168 8.77 19.21 -25.52
CA MET A 168 9.78 19.65 -24.55
C MET A 168 10.89 18.60 -24.44
N PRO A 169 11.99 18.73 -25.22
CA PRO A 169 13.09 17.76 -25.19
C PRO A 169 13.69 17.59 -23.78
N GLY A 170 13.96 16.36 -23.41
CA GLY A 170 14.57 16.03 -22.10
C GLY A 170 13.64 16.14 -20.88
N LYS A 171 12.35 16.41 -21.08
CA LYS A 171 11.36 16.34 -20.00
C LYS A 171 11.05 14.89 -19.70
N VAL A 172 11.22 14.51 -18.43
CA VAL A 172 10.88 13.17 -17.89
C VAL A 172 9.80 13.31 -16.83
N ASN A 173 8.70 12.59 -16.99
CA ASN A 173 7.60 12.60 -16.00
C ASN A 173 7.78 11.47 -14.98
N PRO A 174 7.34 11.66 -13.73
CA PRO A 174 7.37 10.62 -12.69
C PRO A 174 6.19 9.62 -12.85
N THR A 175 6.05 9.02 -14.04
CA THR A 175 4.85 8.25 -14.45
C THR A 175 4.57 7.05 -13.55
N GLN A 176 5.60 6.42 -12.98
CA GLN A 176 5.41 5.33 -12.02
C GLN A 176 4.78 5.82 -10.71
N CYS A 177 5.17 7.00 -10.23
CA CYS A 177 4.53 7.63 -9.09
C CYS A 177 3.07 8.02 -9.39
N GLU A 178 2.83 8.56 -10.58
CA GLU A 178 1.48 8.95 -11.03
C GLU A 178 0.57 7.73 -11.15
N ALA A 179 1.04 6.65 -11.76
CA ALA A 179 0.32 5.37 -11.83
C ALA A 179 -0.05 4.84 -10.44
N MET A 180 0.90 4.89 -9.48
CA MET A 180 0.63 4.46 -8.12
C MET A 180 -0.44 5.32 -7.44
N THR A 181 -0.45 6.63 -7.65
CA THR A 181 -1.52 7.49 -7.10
C THR A 181 -2.88 7.21 -7.72
N MET A 182 -2.95 6.90 -9.02
CA MET A 182 -4.20 6.50 -9.70
C MET A 182 -4.71 5.15 -9.17
N ILE A 183 -3.83 4.18 -8.97
CA ILE A 183 -4.17 2.89 -8.35
C ILE A 183 -4.76 3.11 -6.95
N ALA A 184 -4.14 3.95 -6.13
CA ALA A 184 -4.63 4.24 -4.79
C ALA A 184 -6.05 4.84 -4.80
N VAL A 185 -6.32 5.78 -5.71
CA VAL A 185 -7.67 6.35 -5.90
C VAL A 185 -8.68 5.26 -6.26
N GLN A 186 -8.34 4.36 -7.20
CA GLN A 186 -9.24 3.28 -7.61
C GLN A 186 -9.52 2.31 -6.45
N VAL A 187 -8.51 1.96 -5.66
CA VAL A 187 -8.67 1.09 -4.48
C VAL A 187 -9.57 1.74 -3.43
N MET A 188 -9.45 3.05 -3.20
CA MET A 188 -10.33 3.78 -2.27
C MET A 188 -11.78 3.80 -2.77
N GLY A 189 -11.99 3.96 -4.08
CA GLY A 189 -13.33 3.85 -4.68
C GLY A 189 -13.93 2.45 -4.53
N ASN A 190 -13.14 1.42 -4.78
CA ASN A 190 -13.54 0.03 -4.60
C ASN A 190 -13.88 -0.31 -3.13
N ASP A 191 -13.17 0.30 -2.16
CA ASP A 191 -13.48 0.14 -0.73
C ASP A 191 -14.89 0.60 -0.40
N THR A 192 -15.28 1.75 -0.94
CA THR A 192 -16.66 2.25 -0.79
C THR A 192 -17.67 1.27 -1.38
N ALA A 193 -17.41 0.75 -2.58
CA ALA A 193 -18.29 -0.21 -3.23
C ALA A 193 -18.41 -1.52 -2.41
N VAL A 194 -17.30 -2.05 -1.89
CA VAL A 194 -17.30 -3.26 -1.05
C VAL A 194 -18.07 -3.01 0.26
N GLY A 195 -17.83 -1.89 0.93
CA GLY A 195 -18.51 -1.56 2.18
C GLY A 195 -20.04 -1.41 2.00
N LEU A 196 -20.49 -0.70 0.97
CA LEU A 196 -21.89 -0.54 0.65
C LEU A 196 -22.55 -1.88 0.26
N ALA A 197 -21.90 -2.69 -0.57
CA ALA A 197 -22.40 -4.00 -0.96
C ALA A 197 -22.49 -4.97 0.25
N ALA A 198 -21.53 -4.92 1.16
CA ALA A 198 -21.53 -5.72 2.37
C ALA A 198 -22.64 -5.33 3.36
N SER A 199 -23.05 -4.05 3.36
CA SER A 199 -24.17 -3.57 4.21
C SER A 199 -25.56 -3.98 3.70
N GLN A 200 -25.62 -4.58 2.51
CA GLN A 200 -26.87 -5.03 1.91
C GLN A 200 -27.18 -6.49 2.30
N GLY A 201 -28.22 -7.01 1.71
CA GLY A 201 -28.73 -8.35 2.03
C GLY A 201 -29.95 -8.29 2.93
N ASN A 202 -30.73 -9.35 2.89
CA ASN A 202 -31.96 -9.45 3.66
C ASN A 202 -32.02 -10.84 4.26
N PHE A 203 -32.24 -10.91 5.56
CA PHE A 203 -32.35 -12.13 6.33
C PHE A 203 -31.11 -13.04 6.17
N GLU A 204 -31.26 -14.23 5.61
CA GLU A 204 -30.22 -15.27 5.60
C GLU A 204 -29.25 -15.20 4.45
N LEU A 205 -29.34 -14.19 3.56
CA LEU A 205 -28.45 -14.09 2.39
C LEU A 205 -28.10 -12.64 2.02
N ASN A 206 -26.82 -12.38 1.87
CA ASN A 206 -26.32 -11.23 1.13
C ASN A 206 -25.95 -11.64 -0.30
N VAL A 207 -26.72 -11.18 -1.29
CA VAL A 207 -26.55 -11.51 -2.72
C VAL A 207 -25.51 -10.64 -3.44
N PHE A 208 -24.90 -9.66 -2.77
CA PHE A 208 -23.97 -8.70 -3.38
C PHE A 208 -22.53 -9.25 -3.55
N MET A 209 -22.34 -10.56 -3.39
CA MET A 209 -21.04 -11.22 -3.56
C MET A 209 -20.32 -10.87 -4.87
N PRO A 210 -20.98 -10.84 -6.03
CA PRO A 210 -20.29 -10.48 -7.29
C PRO A 210 -19.67 -9.08 -7.27
N VAL A 211 -20.36 -8.10 -6.68
CA VAL A 211 -19.84 -6.73 -6.52
C VAL A 211 -18.66 -6.72 -5.56
N CYS A 212 -18.80 -7.38 -4.40
CA CYS A 212 -17.73 -7.45 -3.41
C CYS A 212 -16.47 -8.08 -3.99
N ILE A 213 -16.58 -9.27 -4.59
CA ILE A 213 -15.40 -10.01 -5.06
C ILE A 213 -14.75 -9.36 -6.29
N TYR A 214 -15.53 -8.77 -7.20
CA TYR A 214 -15.00 -8.05 -8.35
C TYR A 214 -14.11 -6.88 -7.92
N ASN A 215 -14.63 -6.00 -7.07
CA ASN A 215 -13.88 -4.83 -6.57
C ASN A 215 -12.70 -5.24 -5.69
N PHE A 216 -12.86 -6.28 -4.87
CA PHE A 216 -11.81 -6.82 -4.05
C PHE A 216 -10.63 -7.34 -4.88
N LEU A 217 -10.90 -8.21 -5.85
CA LEU A 217 -9.85 -8.79 -6.72
C LEU A 217 -9.20 -7.72 -7.61
N GLN A 218 -9.96 -6.76 -8.12
CA GLN A 218 -9.39 -5.63 -8.86
C GLN A 218 -8.39 -4.87 -7.98
N SER A 219 -8.75 -4.53 -6.75
CA SER A 219 -7.87 -3.84 -5.81
C SER A 219 -6.59 -4.61 -5.52
N VAL A 220 -6.71 -5.92 -5.26
CA VAL A 220 -5.55 -6.79 -5.01
C VAL A 220 -4.61 -6.83 -6.21
N ASN A 221 -5.16 -7.01 -7.42
CA ASN A 221 -4.36 -7.09 -8.64
C ASN A 221 -3.67 -5.76 -8.96
N LEU A 222 -4.39 -4.64 -8.87
CA LEU A 222 -3.83 -3.31 -9.09
C LEU A 222 -2.69 -2.99 -8.11
N LEU A 223 -2.87 -3.31 -6.83
CA LEU A 223 -1.83 -3.11 -5.83
C LEU A 223 -0.63 -4.04 -6.05
N ALA A 224 -0.85 -5.29 -6.42
CA ALA A 224 0.23 -6.24 -6.67
C ALA A 224 1.09 -5.80 -7.87
N ASP A 225 0.45 -5.56 -9.02
CA ASP A 225 1.14 -5.18 -10.25
C ASP A 225 1.77 -3.78 -10.13
N GLY A 226 1.03 -2.84 -9.55
CA GLY A 226 1.52 -1.48 -9.32
C GLY A 226 2.71 -1.44 -8.36
N THR A 227 2.69 -2.21 -7.27
CA THR A 227 3.80 -2.29 -6.32
C THR A 227 5.05 -2.87 -6.97
N ASP A 228 4.91 -3.95 -7.74
CA ASP A 228 6.03 -4.58 -8.45
C ASP A 228 6.64 -3.62 -9.50
N SER A 229 5.79 -2.98 -10.32
CA SER A 229 6.22 -1.99 -11.30
C SER A 229 6.89 -0.78 -10.64
N PHE A 230 6.30 -0.22 -9.61
CA PHE A 230 6.83 0.91 -8.85
C PHE A 230 8.18 0.59 -8.22
N CYS A 231 8.31 -0.62 -7.65
CA CYS A 231 9.56 -1.10 -7.10
C CYS A 231 10.66 -1.18 -8.16
N LYS A 232 10.38 -1.85 -9.30
CA LYS A 232 11.36 -2.12 -10.35
C LYS A 232 11.75 -0.88 -11.16
N ASN A 233 10.75 -0.07 -11.50
CA ASN A 233 10.90 1.02 -12.47
C ASN A 233 11.01 2.40 -11.83
N CYS A 234 10.92 2.51 -10.51
CA CYS A 234 11.07 3.78 -9.79
C CYS A 234 11.99 3.63 -8.58
N VAL A 235 11.54 2.93 -7.52
CA VAL A 235 12.20 2.94 -6.21
C VAL A 235 13.62 2.36 -6.29
N SER A 236 13.83 1.28 -7.06
CA SER A 236 15.14 0.62 -7.18
C SER A 236 16.22 1.50 -7.80
N GLY A 237 15.84 2.54 -8.53
CA GLY A 237 16.74 3.45 -9.23
C GLY A 237 16.82 4.84 -8.63
N ILE A 238 16.24 5.08 -7.47
CA ILE A 238 16.36 6.36 -6.75
C ILE A 238 17.82 6.63 -6.40
N LYS A 239 18.30 7.85 -6.70
CA LYS A 239 19.64 8.32 -6.32
C LYS A 239 19.52 9.67 -5.63
N ALA A 240 20.23 9.85 -4.51
CA ALA A 240 20.33 11.14 -3.83
C ALA A 240 21.14 12.13 -4.66
N ASN A 241 20.61 13.32 -4.85
CA ASN A 241 21.38 14.48 -5.32
C ASN A 241 21.99 15.19 -4.11
N ARG A 242 23.18 14.72 -3.72
CA ARG A 242 23.86 15.21 -2.51
C ARG A 242 24.14 16.69 -2.54
N GLU A 243 24.56 17.23 -3.68
CA GLU A 243 24.84 18.67 -3.85
C GLU A 243 23.59 19.50 -3.58
N ARG A 244 22.43 19.07 -4.14
CA ARG A 244 21.17 19.77 -3.94
C ARG A 244 20.66 19.65 -2.51
N MET A 245 20.78 18.48 -1.89
CA MET A 245 20.43 18.28 -0.48
C MET A 245 21.27 19.17 0.44
N ASP A 246 22.59 19.20 0.22
CA ASP A 246 23.53 20.01 0.97
C ASP A 246 23.26 21.50 0.79
N TRP A 247 23.03 21.94 -0.44
CA TRP A 247 22.69 23.34 -0.74
C TRP A 247 21.39 23.77 -0.03
N ASN A 248 20.33 22.95 -0.12
CA ASN A 248 19.08 23.23 0.58
C ASN A 248 19.27 23.29 2.09
N LEU A 249 20.05 22.37 2.67
CA LEU A 249 20.33 22.31 4.11
C LEU A 249 21.02 23.59 4.59
N HIS A 250 22.05 24.03 3.89
CA HIS A 250 22.83 25.23 4.28
C HIS A 250 22.11 26.55 4.03
N ASN A 251 21.10 26.55 3.15
CA ASN A 251 20.25 27.73 2.91
C ASN A 251 18.99 27.75 3.78
N SER A 252 18.74 26.70 4.56
CA SER A 252 17.60 26.68 5.50
C SER A 252 17.94 27.41 6.79
N LEU A 253 17.08 28.34 7.20
CA LEU A 253 17.18 29.00 8.50
C LEU A 253 16.87 28.06 9.68
N MET A 254 16.26 26.90 9.43
CA MET A 254 15.84 25.97 10.48
C MET A 254 17.00 25.27 11.21
N LEU A 255 18.24 25.42 10.72
CA LEU A 255 19.45 25.01 11.45
C LEU A 255 19.57 25.73 12.81
N VAL A 256 19.08 26.95 12.92
CA VAL A 256 19.08 27.73 14.17
C VAL A 256 18.31 27.04 15.30
N THR A 257 17.33 26.20 14.98
CA THR A 257 16.52 25.46 15.94
C THR A 257 17.39 24.64 16.92
N ALA A 258 18.54 24.14 16.48
CA ALA A 258 19.48 23.43 17.33
C ALA A 258 20.14 24.31 18.39
N LEU A 259 20.13 25.63 18.22
CA LEU A 259 20.69 26.61 19.15
C LEU A 259 19.68 27.08 20.20
N ASN A 260 18.37 26.85 19.97
CA ASN A 260 17.31 27.33 20.90
C ASN A 260 17.54 26.97 22.40
N PRO A 261 18.07 25.77 22.74
CA PRO A 261 18.40 25.47 24.14
C PRO A 261 19.44 26.38 24.76
N TYR A 262 20.26 27.03 23.94
CA TYR A 262 21.36 27.91 24.40
C TYR A 262 21.02 29.42 24.33
N ILE A 263 20.28 29.83 23.31
CA ILE A 263 20.02 31.24 23.04
C ILE A 263 18.57 31.66 23.30
N GLY A 264 17.65 30.69 23.50
CA GLY A 264 16.22 30.92 23.63
C GLY A 264 15.52 31.03 22.27
N TYR A 265 14.20 30.81 22.27
CA TYR A 265 13.37 30.82 21.04
C TYR A 265 13.35 32.20 20.36
N ASP A 266 13.25 33.28 21.15
CA ASP A 266 13.10 34.63 20.61
C ASP A 266 14.39 35.17 19.96
N ASN A 267 15.53 34.54 20.20
CA ASN A 267 16.83 34.92 19.65
C ASN A 267 17.28 34.01 18.49
N GLY A 268 16.48 33.03 18.15
CA GLY A 268 16.70 32.07 17.03
C GLY A 268 15.94 32.48 15.79
#